data_fc5e4e57594392c750b9e5f94bfe12dc
#
_entry.id   fc5e4e57594392c750b9e5f94bfe12dc
#
_cell.length_a   1.000
_cell.length_b   1.000
_cell.length_c   1.000
_cell.angle_alpha   90.00
_cell.angle_beta   90.00
_cell.angle_gamma   90.00
#
_symmetry.space_group_name_H-M   'P 1'
#
loop_
_entity.id
_entity.type
_entity.pdbx_description
1 polymer ?
#
loop_
_entity_poly.entity_id
_entity_poly.type
_entity_poly.pdbx_seq_one_letter_code
_entity_poly.pdbx_strand_id
1 'polypeptide(L)'
;MSQSVFVIGAAISDLLAFPYEPLQVGESMPGKVMRAPGGVGRNVAENLVHLGIATELISVFGSDPFSNGLMAHARRAGIGLGHSLQLEGEGCWSLSIFNHDHDLQQGVADLTAMEQLGAAELAARLPELQEASAIVVDANCSEEALAWIAAQQWSVPLYIDPVSVTLCNRVLGRLAAYHTIKANRRQAEALTGQILRTRADLERVARSLLKAGLRRVFITLGPEGVFAADYNGTHLLPAAQGPLVSTLGAGDAFMAGLIWSSKRNWPIEDCARAGLAAASLALREEGAVSSVLSEQQLLEQLRSLF
;
A
#
# COMPACT_ATOMS: atom_id res chain seq x y z
N MET A 1 2.08 -26.17 6.36
CA MET A 1 1.05 -25.15 6.15
C MET A 1 1.70 -23.95 5.47
N SER A 2 1.08 -23.32 4.49
CA SER A 2 1.62 -22.10 3.88
C SER A 2 1.61 -21.02 4.97
N GLN A 3 2.79 -20.45 5.28
CA GLN A 3 2.89 -19.34 6.24
C GLN A 3 2.20 -18.11 5.68
N SER A 4 1.39 -17.42 6.49
CA SER A 4 0.67 -16.22 6.10
C SER A 4 1.61 -15.04 5.83
N VAL A 5 1.17 -14.10 5.01
CA VAL A 5 1.73 -12.75 4.95
C VAL A 5 1.02 -11.90 6.03
N PHE A 6 1.80 -11.18 6.82
CA PHE A 6 1.25 -10.21 7.76
C PHE A 6 1.34 -8.81 7.16
N VAL A 7 0.24 -8.08 7.23
CA VAL A 7 0.19 -6.67 6.84
C VAL A 7 -0.06 -5.84 8.08
N ILE A 8 0.87 -4.96 8.43
CA ILE A 8 0.78 -4.04 9.57
C ILE A 8 0.51 -2.65 8.98
N GLY A 9 -0.71 -2.15 9.13
CA GLY A 9 -1.07 -0.89 8.50
C GLY A 9 -2.53 -0.50 8.69
N ALA A 10 -2.90 0.63 8.12
CA ALA A 10 -4.21 1.20 8.34
C ALA A 10 -5.32 0.50 7.56
N ALA A 11 -6.45 0.30 8.26
CA ALA A 11 -7.77 0.10 7.70
C ALA A 11 -8.58 1.38 7.96
N ILE A 12 -9.14 1.98 6.91
CA ILE A 12 -9.72 3.32 6.96
C ILE A 12 -11.15 3.27 6.41
N SER A 13 -12.08 3.94 7.09
CA SER A 13 -13.40 4.21 6.54
C SER A 13 -13.35 5.47 5.69
N ASP A 14 -13.37 5.32 4.37
CA ASP A 14 -13.28 6.44 3.44
C ASP A 14 -14.65 7.05 3.14
N LEU A 15 -14.73 8.38 3.22
CA LEU A 15 -15.81 9.19 2.68
C LEU A 15 -15.31 9.87 1.40
N LEU A 16 -15.92 9.53 0.28
CA LEU A 16 -15.56 10.06 -1.04
C LEU A 16 -16.67 11.02 -1.48
N ALA A 17 -16.32 12.29 -1.68
CA ALA A 17 -17.27 13.34 -2.08
C ALA A 17 -16.99 13.81 -3.51
N PHE A 18 -18.03 13.80 -4.34
CA PHE A 18 -18.00 14.19 -5.74
C PHE A 18 -18.99 15.33 -5.96
N PRO A 19 -18.56 16.60 -5.86
CA PRO A 19 -19.41 17.75 -6.14
C PRO A 19 -19.89 17.75 -7.59
N TYR A 20 -21.13 18.16 -7.83
CA TYR A 20 -21.65 18.29 -9.20
C TYR A 20 -21.16 19.55 -9.91
N GLU A 21 -20.67 20.52 -9.15
CA GLU A 21 -20.12 21.78 -9.64
C GLU A 21 -18.79 22.09 -8.92
N PRO A 22 -17.93 22.95 -9.47
CA PRO A 22 -16.69 23.35 -8.82
C PRO A 22 -16.93 23.91 -7.40
N LEU A 23 -16.10 23.48 -6.46
CA LEU A 23 -16.20 23.92 -5.05
C LEU A 23 -16.02 25.43 -4.94
N GLN A 24 -16.88 26.06 -4.12
CA GLN A 24 -16.77 27.45 -3.76
C GLN A 24 -16.41 27.59 -2.27
N VAL A 25 -15.44 28.46 -1.98
CA VAL A 25 -14.99 28.68 -0.60
C VAL A 25 -16.12 29.28 0.23
N GLY A 26 -16.44 28.63 1.36
CA GLY A 26 -17.49 29.08 2.26
C GLY A 26 -18.91 28.63 1.90
N GLU A 27 -19.08 27.83 0.83
CA GLU A 27 -20.38 27.34 0.39
C GLU A 27 -20.51 25.81 0.52
N SER A 28 -21.73 25.33 0.71
CA SER A 28 -22.08 23.92 0.67
C SER A 28 -22.59 23.57 -0.72
N MET A 29 -21.84 22.76 -1.46
CA MET A 29 -22.17 22.40 -2.83
C MET A 29 -22.95 21.06 -2.88
N PRO A 30 -23.96 20.96 -3.73
CA PRO A 30 -24.60 19.67 -4.02
C PRO A 30 -23.60 18.67 -4.62
N GLY A 31 -23.71 17.41 -4.23
CA GLY A 31 -22.80 16.37 -4.71
C GLY A 31 -23.21 14.97 -4.28
N LYS A 32 -22.49 13.97 -4.76
CA LYS A 32 -22.60 12.57 -4.33
C LYS A 32 -21.57 12.31 -3.24
N VAL A 33 -21.99 11.72 -2.13
CA VAL A 33 -21.09 11.23 -1.08
C VAL A 33 -21.22 9.73 -0.98
N MET A 34 -20.10 9.04 -1.03
CA MET A 34 -20.03 7.58 -0.96
C MET A 34 -19.14 7.16 0.19
N ARG A 35 -19.41 5.98 0.74
CA ARG A 35 -18.53 5.29 1.68
C ARG A 35 -17.81 4.18 0.96
N ALA A 36 -16.52 4.04 1.23
CA ALA A 36 -15.71 2.97 0.69
C ALA A 36 -14.80 2.38 1.80
N PRO A 37 -14.54 1.08 1.74
CA PRO A 37 -13.44 0.52 2.52
C PRO A 37 -12.12 1.02 1.95
N GLY A 38 -11.25 1.54 2.82
CA GLY A 38 -9.96 2.11 2.46
C GLY A 38 -8.83 1.68 3.38
N GLY A 39 -7.73 2.41 3.28
CA GLY A 39 -6.48 2.16 3.99
C GLY A 39 -5.51 1.28 3.20
N VAL A 40 -4.25 1.74 3.09
CA VAL A 40 -3.20 1.04 2.32
C VAL A 40 -2.99 -0.37 2.83
N GLY A 41 -2.88 -0.55 4.16
CA GLY A 41 -2.71 -1.89 4.75
C GLY A 41 -3.85 -2.83 4.40
N ARG A 42 -5.12 -2.38 4.56
CA ARG A 42 -6.29 -3.18 4.23
C ARG A 42 -6.36 -3.48 2.72
N ASN A 43 -6.08 -2.51 1.85
CA ASN A 43 -6.09 -2.69 0.41
C ASN A 43 -5.05 -3.72 -0.04
N VAL A 44 -3.83 -3.64 0.47
CA VAL A 44 -2.77 -4.63 0.18
C VAL A 44 -3.18 -6.02 0.67
N ALA A 45 -3.74 -6.12 1.88
CA ALA A 45 -4.19 -7.41 2.43
C ALA A 45 -5.27 -8.05 1.57
N GLU A 46 -6.27 -7.28 1.11
CA GLU A 46 -7.35 -7.79 0.27
C GLU A 46 -6.83 -8.23 -1.11
N ASN A 47 -5.96 -7.43 -1.74
CA ASN A 47 -5.33 -7.82 -3.00
C ASN A 47 -4.50 -9.12 -2.85
N LEU A 48 -3.78 -9.31 -1.74
CA LEU A 48 -3.04 -10.55 -1.48
C LEU A 48 -3.96 -11.76 -1.35
N VAL A 49 -5.08 -11.61 -0.65
CA VAL A 49 -6.10 -12.68 -0.54
C VAL A 49 -6.67 -13.03 -1.91
N HIS A 50 -7.00 -12.03 -2.74
CA HIS A 50 -7.45 -12.24 -4.12
C HIS A 50 -6.42 -12.99 -4.96
N LEU A 51 -5.13 -12.79 -4.70
CA LEU A 51 -4.03 -13.54 -5.33
C LEU A 51 -3.78 -14.92 -4.69
N GLY A 52 -4.65 -15.39 -3.81
CA GLY A 52 -4.56 -16.71 -3.19
C GLY A 52 -3.54 -16.81 -2.06
N ILE A 53 -3.10 -15.71 -1.48
CA ILE A 53 -2.15 -15.66 -0.38
C ILE A 53 -2.90 -15.53 0.94
N ALA A 54 -2.69 -16.48 1.87
CA ALA A 54 -3.19 -16.35 3.23
C ALA A 54 -2.60 -15.10 3.88
N THR A 55 -3.47 -14.21 4.38
CA THR A 55 -3.05 -12.88 4.83
C THR A 55 -3.74 -12.52 6.14
N GLU A 56 -2.94 -12.04 7.10
CA GLU A 56 -3.37 -11.46 8.36
C GLU A 56 -3.14 -9.96 8.34
N LEU A 57 -4.16 -9.18 8.69
CA LEU A 57 -4.05 -7.73 8.87
C LEU A 57 -3.93 -7.40 10.36
N ILE A 58 -2.91 -6.65 10.71
CA ILE A 58 -2.76 -6.02 12.02
C ILE A 58 -3.04 -4.53 11.85
N SER A 59 -4.21 -4.12 12.29
CA SER A 59 -4.71 -2.75 12.22
C SER A 59 -5.49 -2.39 13.47
N VAL A 60 -6.01 -1.18 13.53
CA VAL A 60 -6.86 -0.72 14.62
C VAL A 60 -8.23 -0.38 14.08
N PHE A 61 -9.26 -0.93 14.71
CA PHE A 61 -10.66 -0.68 14.40
C PHE A 61 -11.35 -0.08 15.62
N GLY A 62 -12.31 0.81 15.39
CA GLY A 62 -13.21 1.28 16.43
C GLY A 62 -14.35 0.30 16.70
N SER A 63 -15.21 0.65 17.65
CA SER A 63 -16.48 -0.03 17.91
C SER A 63 -17.69 0.65 17.25
N ASP A 64 -17.43 1.73 16.50
CA ASP A 64 -18.43 2.47 15.75
C ASP A 64 -19.00 1.63 14.58
N PRO A 65 -20.21 1.99 14.04
CA PRO A 65 -20.84 1.22 12.98
C PRO A 65 -20.03 1.12 11.69
N PHE A 66 -19.17 2.08 11.39
CA PHE A 66 -18.35 2.10 10.17
C PHE A 66 -17.16 1.16 10.32
N SER A 67 -16.47 1.21 11.45
CA SER A 67 -15.40 0.26 11.79
C SER A 67 -15.91 -1.16 11.80
N ASN A 68 -17.10 -1.40 12.37
CA ASN A 68 -17.73 -2.72 12.34
C ASN A 68 -18.06 -3.15 10.90
N GLY A 69 -18.53 -2.24 10.05
CA GLY A 69 -18.76 -2.50 8.63
C GLY A 69 -17.48 -2.85 7.88
N LEU A 70 -16.40 -2.12 8.15
CA LEU A 70 -15.07 -2.34 7.56
C LEU A 70 -14.48 -3.69 8.00
N MET A 71 -14.58 -4.05 9.29
CA MET A 71 -14.17 -5.37 9.78
C MET A 71 -14.99 -6.51 9.12
N ALA A 72 -16.31 -6.32 9.00
CA ALA A 72 -17.15 -7.29 8.33
C ALA A 72 -16.80 -7.44 6.84
N HIS A 73 -16.45 -6.35 6.15
CA HIS A 73 -15.95 -6.37 4.77
C HIS A 73 -14.64 -7.17 4.69
N ALA A 74 -13.66 -6.83 5.51
CA ALA A 74 -12.35 -7.49 5.51
C ALA A 74 -12.46 -9.01 5.77
N ARG A 75 -13.31 -9.42 6.72
CA ARG A 75 -13.57 -10.86 6.99
C ARG A 75 -14.23 -11.56 5.81
N ARG A 76 -15.21 -10.90 5.14
CA ARG A 76 -15.85 -11.48 3.93
C ARG A 76 -14.86 -11.61 2.77
N ALA A 77 -13.92 -10.70 2.66
CA ALA A 77 -12.84 -10.78 1.68
C ALA A 77 -11.82 -11.89 2.00
N GLY A 78 -11.89 -12.51 3.19
CA GLY A 78 -10.98 -13.58 3.60
C GLY A 78 -9.72 -13.10 4.31
N ILE A 79 -9.67 -11.84 4.73
CA ILE A 79 -8.55 -11.29 5.50
C ILE A 79 -8.68 -11.77 6.96
N GLY A 80 -7.61 -12.38 7.50
CA GLY A 80 -7.53 -12.66 8.93
C GLY A 80 -7.36 -11.38 9.73
N LEU A 81 -8.13 -11.24 10.81
CA LEU A 81 -8.12 -10.09 11.72
C LEU A 81 -7.80 -10.47 13.16
N GLY A 82 -7.33 -11.71 13.38
CA GLY A 82 -7.10 -12.24 14.73
C GLY A 82 -6.08 -11.45 15.55
N HIS A 83 -5.22 -10.72 14.87
CA HIS A 83 -4.15 -9.92 15.47
C HIS A 83 -4.41 -8.41 15.45
N SER A 84 -5.52 -7.95 14.87
CA SER A 84 -5.95 -6.54 14.90
C SER A 84 -6.49 -6.14 16.27
N LEU A 85 -6.42 -4.84 16.58
CA LEU A 85 -7.03 -4.26 17.76
C LEU A 85 -8.47 -3.81 17.44
N GLN A 86 -9.37 -3.98 18.40
CA GLN A 86 -10.67 -3.32 18.40
C GLN A 86 -10.79 -2.51 19.68
N LEU A 87 -10.97 -1.20 19.53
CA LEU A 87 -11.02 -0.24 20.63
C LEU A 87 -12.42 0.34 20.78
N GLU A 88 -12.74 0.82 21.96
CA GLU A 88 -13.95 1.64 22.15
C GLU A 88 -13.80 2.98 21.42
N GLY A 89 -14.88 3.47 20.80
CA GLY A 89 -14.92 4.72 20.08
C GLY A 89 -14.74 4.56 18.57
N GLU A 90 -14.28 5.61 17.92
CA GLU A 90 -14.15 5.70 16.46
C GLU A 90 -12.83 5.10 15.98
N GLY A 91 -12.89 4.47 14.81
CA GLY A 91 -11.71 3.98 14.08
C GLY A 91 -11.08 5.07 13.22
N CYS A 92 -10.31 4.65 12.23
CA CYS A 92 -9.68 5.57 11.27
C CYS A 92 -10.66 6.02 10.19
N TRP A 93 -10.57 7.31 9.85
CA TRP A 93 -11.42 7.95 8.85
C TRP A 93 -10.60 8.72 7.83
N SER A 94 -11.11 8.79 6.62
CA SER A 94 -10.62 9.71 5.62
C SER A 94 -11.81 10.36 4.90
N LEU A 95 -11.67 11.63 4.60
CA LEU A 95 -12.55 12.39 3.73
C LEU A 95 -11.75 12.84 2.53
N SER A 96 -12.18 12.43 1.36
CA SER A 96 -11.57 12.83 0.08
C SER A 96 -12.62 13.56 -0.77
N ILE A 97 -12.29 14.77 -1.21
CA ILE A 97 -13.12 15.57 -2.07
C ILE A 97 -12.45 15.63 -3.44
N PHE A 98 -13.18 15.19 -4.45
CA PHE A 98 -12.72 15.11 -5.83
C PHE A 98 -13.23 16.32 -6.63
N ASN A 99 -12.52 16.70 -7.68
CA ASN A 99 -13.00 17.66 -8.64
C ASN A 99 -13.90 16.98 -9.70
N HIS A 100 -14.38 17.77 -10.65
CA HIS A 100 -15.20 17.29 -11.76
C HIS A 100 -14.49 16.23 -12.64
N ASP A 101 -13.16 16.28 -12.71
CA ASP A 101 -12.34 15.33 -13.48
C ASP A 101 -11.96 14.08 -12.68
N HIS A 102 -12.56 13.89 -11.51
CA HIS A 102 -12.27 12.81 -10.55
C HIS A 102 -10.86 12.84 -9.98
N ASP A 103 -10.15 13.97 -10.03
CA ASP A 103 -8.88 14.16 -9.34
C ASP A 103 -9.12 14.57 -7.90
N LEU A 104 -8.28 14.06 -6.99
CA LEU A 104 -8.31 14.46 -5.58
C LEU A 104 -7.98 15.95 -5.45
N GLN A 105 -8.95 16.74 -5.00
CA GLN A 105 -8.79 18.17 -4.78
C GLN A 105 -8.35 18.48 -3.35
N GLN A 106 -9.00 17.85 -2.37
CA GLN A 106 -8.69 18.01 -0.95
C GLN A 106 -8.92 16.69 -0.21
N GLY A 107 -8.16 16.45 0.86
CA GLY A 107 -8.37 15.30 1.72
C GLY A 107 -7.95 15.60 3.16
N VAL A 108 -8.65 14.98 4.09
CA VAL A 108 -8.33 14.98 5.52
C VAL A 108 -8.42 13.54 5.99
N ALA A 109 -7.43 13.09 6.77
CA ALA A 109 -7.45 11.77 7.37
C ALA A 109 -7.26 11.89 8.89
N ASP A 110 -8.12 11.23 9.63
CA ASP A 110 -7.97 11.00 11.07
C ASP A 110 -7.49 9.57 11.28
N LEU A 111 -6.25 9.45 11.69
CA LEU A 111 -5.57 8.16 11.94
C LEU A 111 -5.21 8.03 13.44
N THR A 112 -5.83 8.80 14.31
CA THR A 112 -5.54 8.83 15.75
C THR A 112 -5.65 7.43 16.36
N ALA A 113 -6.59 6.60 15.89
CA ALA A 113 -6.74 5.23 16.36
C ALA A 113 -5.47 4.39 16.10
N MET A 114 -4.73 4.63 15.00
CA MET A 114 -3.49 3.90 14.70
C MET A 114 -2.36 4.16 15.71
N GLU A 115 -2.40 5.27 16.44
CA GLU A 115 -1.41 5.55 17.48
C GLU A 115 -1.53 4.56 18.67
N GLN A 116 -2.65 3.84 18.79
CA GLN A 116 -2.84 2.78 19.79
C GLN A 116 -2.15 1.47 19.42
N LEU A 117 -1.68 1.30 18.18
CA LEU A 117 -0.85 0.19 17.78
C LEU A 117 0.62 0.55 18.01
N GLY A 118 1.06 0.41 19.24
CA GLY A 118 2.42 0.74 19.68
C GLY A 118 3.36 -0.47 19.75
N ALA A 119 4.49 -0.28 20.40
CA ALA A 119 5.52 -1.31 20.58
C ALA A 119 5.01 -2.50 21.42
N ALA A 120 4.21 -2.24 22.45
CA ALA A 120 3.70 -3.28 23.34
C ALA A 120 2.74 -4.23 22.60
N GLU A 121 1.83 -3.67 21.81
CA GLU A 121 0.85 -4.42 21.03
C GLU A 121 1.54 -5.29 19.96
N LEU A 122 2.58 -4.76 19.31
CA LEU A 122 3.36 -5.51 18.33
C LEU A 122 4.25 -6.56 19.00
N ALA A 123 4.84 -6.26 20.15
CA ALA A 123 5.65 -7.22 20.91
C ALA A 123 4.84 -8.45 21.35
N ALA A 124 3.58 -8.26 21.72
CA ALA A 124 2.68 -9.36 22.05
C ALA A 124 2.38 -10.30 20.86
N ARG A 125 2.67 -9.88 19.63
CA ARG A 125 2.45 -10.61 18.35
C ARG A 125 3.77 -11.07 17.71
N LEU A 126 4.88 -10.83 18.37
CA LEU A 126 6.20 -11.15 17.82
C LEU A 126 6.37 -12.64 17.44
N PRO A 127 5.86 -13.62 18.22
CA PRO A 127 5.98 -15.02 17.82
C PRO A 127 5.33 -15.32 16.45
N GLU A 128 4.13 -14.82 16.22
CA GLU A 128 3.39 -15.02 14.97
C GLU A 128 4.04 -14.25 13.81
N LEU A 129 4.53 -13.05 14.06
CA LEU A 129 5.26 -12.25 13.08
C LEU A 129 6.58 -12.90 12.65
N GLN A 130 7.28 -13.59 13.55
CA GLN A 130 8.49 -14.32 13.23
C GLN A 130 8.24 -15.57 12.38
N GLU A 131 7.03 -16.13 12.43
CA GLU A 131 6.60 -17.26 11.61
C GLU A 131 5.97 -16.83 10.27
N ALA A 132 5.84 -15.54 10.02
CA ALA A 132 5.31 -15.02 8.76
C ALA A 132 6.15 -15.47 7.54
N SER A 133 5.54 -15.48 6.35
CA SER A 133 6.31 -15.66 5.11
C SER A 133 6.83 -14.35 4.54
N ALA A 134 6.20 -13.23 4.89
CA ALA A 134 6.61 -11.86 4.62
C ALA A 134 5.82 -10.91 5.53
N ILE A 135 6.36 -9.73 5.79
CA ILE A 135 5.67 -8.67 6.52
C ILE A 135 5.61 -7.43 5.62
N VAL A 136 4.42 -6.85 5.52
CA VAL A 136 4.19 -5.57 4.84
C VAL A 136 3.87 -4.53 5.89
N VAL A 137 4.49 -3.36 5.78
CA VAL A 137 4.25 -2.24 6.69
C VAL A 137 3.85 -1.02 5.88
N ASP A 138 2.84 -0.29 6.32
CA ASP A 138 2.56 1.03 5.77
C ASP A 138 2.90 2.14 6.78
N ALA A 139 3.26 3.31 6.27
CA ALA A 139 3.70 4.43 7.09
C ALA A 139 2.55 5.15 7.85
N ASN A 140 1.30 4.65 7.78
CA ASN A 140 0.23 5.10 8.67
C ASN A 140 0.41 4.57 10.10
N CYS A 141 1.24 3.55 10.30
CA CYS A 141 1.62 3.09 11.63
C CYS A 141 2.23 4.24 12.44
N SER A 142 2.07 4.18 13.77
CA SER A 142 2.68 5.14 14.67
C SER A 142 4.21 5.14 14.54
N GLU A 143 4.88 6.24 14.90
CA GLU A 143 6.34 6.28 14.92
C GLU A 143 6.92 5.25 15.89
N GLU A 144 6.25 4.99 17.01
CA GLU A 144 6.63 3.97 17.98
C GLU A 144 6.58 2.57 17.36
N ALA A 145 5.47 2.25 16.66
CA ALA A 145 5.34 0.97 15.94
C ALA A 145 6.44 0.78 14.89
N LEU A 146 6.68 1.81 14.05
CA LEU A 146 7.71 1.77 13.02
C LEU A 146 9.12 1.65 13.62
N ALA A 147 9.40 2.33 14.74
CA ALA A 147 10.67 2.22 15.44
C ALA A 147 10.85 0.81 16.02
N TRP A 148 9.82 0.25 16.65
CA TRP A 148 9.87 -1.10 17.19
C TRP A 148 10.09 -2.14 16.09
N ILE A 149 9.34 -2.07 14.97
CA ILE A 149 9.51 -2.95 13.82
C ILE A 149 10.94 -2.89 13.28
N ALA A 150 11.49 -1.68 13.15
CA ALA A 150 12.84 -1.48 12.62
C ALA A 150 13.95 -1.97 13.56
N ALA A 151 13.68 -2.09 14.85
CA ALA A 151 14.64 -2.57 15.85
C ALA A 151 14.70 -4.10 15.94
N GLN A 152 13.71 -4.82 15.40
CA GLN A 152 13.69 -6.29 15.43
C GLN A 152 14.61 -6.89 14.37
N GLN A 153 15.08 -8.11 14.64
CA GLN A 153 15.75 -8.94 13.64
C GLN A 153 14.72 -9.85 12.97
N TRP A 154 14.51 -9.64 11.68
CA TRP A 154 13.55 -10.39 10.89
C TRP A 154 14.25 -11.43 10.02
N SER A 155 13.77 -12.68 10.07
CA SER A 155 14.19 -13.75 9.16
C SER A 155 13.45 -13.72 7.82
N VAL A 156 12.41 -12.89 7.73
CA VAL A 156 11.52 -12.77 6.58
C VAL A 156 11.63 -11.39 5.93
N PRO A 157 11.33 -11.25 4.63
CA PRO A 157 11.40 -9.96 3.96
C PRO A 157 10.34 -9.00 4.49
N LEU A 158 10.77 -7.78 4.85
CA LEU A 158 9.91 -6.66 5.18
C LEU A 158 9.73 -5.76 3.96
N TYR A 159 8.48 -5.46 3.65
CA TYR A 159 8.07 -4.52 2.61
C TYR A 159 7.56 -3.24 3.27
N ILE A 160 7.91 -2.08 2.72
CA ILE A 160 7.42 -0.78 3.21
C ILE A 160 6.72 0.00 2.12
N ASP A 161 5.55 0.53 2.43
CA ASP A 161 4.86 1.57 1.67
C ASP A 161 4.90 2.89 2.44
N PRO A 162 5.52 3.95 1.90
CA PRO A 162 5.56 5.27 2.55
C PRO A 162 4.21 6.00 2.58
N VAL A 163 3.18 5.49 1.87
CA VAL A 163 1.80 6.01 1.78
C VAL A 163 1.73 7.40 1.15
N SER A 164 2.38 8.39 1.74
CA SER A 164 2.35 9.78 1.28
C SER A 164 3.70 10.48 1.45
N VAL A 165 3.87 11.61 0.77
CA VAL A 165 5.08 12.45 0.91
C VAL A 165 5.28 12.88 2.37
N THR A 166 4.21 13.26 3.05
CA THR A 166 4.25 13.69 4.46
C THR A 166 4.74 12.57 5.37
N LEU A 167 4.29 11.32 5.13
CA LEU A 167 4.64 10.18 5.97
C LEU A 167 6.02 9.56 5.62
N CYS A 168 6.66 9.99 4.53
CA CYS A 168 8.03 9.56 4.21
C CYS A 168 9.00 9.84 5.37
N ASN A 169 8.79 10.92 6.13
CA ASN A 169 9.64 11.26 7.28
C ASN A 169 9.62 10.18 8.38
N ARG A 170 8.52 9.44 8.54
CA ARG A 170 8.40 8.37 9.53
C ARG A 170 9.31 7.16 9.20
N VAL A 171 9.63 6.95 7.92
CA VAL A 171 10.48 5.84 7.48
C VAL A 171 11.93 6.24 7.21
N LEU A 172 12.22 7.55 7.06
CA LEU A 172 13.59 8.05 6.97
C LEU A 172 14.40 7.61 8.20
N GLY A 173 15.63 7.21 8.03
CA GLY A 173 16.48 6.69 9.11
C GLY A 173 16.18 5.26 9.55
N ARG A 174 15.10 4.64 9.04
CA ARG A 174 14.72 3.23 9.34
C ARG A 174 14.77 2.33 8.10
N LEU A 175 15.16 2.86 6.94
CA LEU A 175 15.16 2.14 5.65
C LEU A 175 15.97 0.85 5.66
N ALA A 176 17.04 0.78 6.46
CA ALA A 176 17.89 -0.40 6.58
C ALA A 176 17.17 -1.64 7.15
N ALA A 177 16.05 -1.45 7.86
CA ALA A 177 15.25 -2.55 8.39
C ALA A 177 14.42 -3.26 7.31
N TYR A 178 14.16 -2.59 6.20
CA TYR A 178 13.27 -3.09 5.16
C TYR A 178 14.04 -3.74 4.02
N HIS A 179 13.49 -4.86 3.55
CA HIS A 179 14.01 -5.55 2.37
C HIS A 179 13.61 -4.83 1.08
N THR A 180 12.36 -4.42 0.97
CA THR A 180 11.78 -3.84 -0.26
C THR A 180 10.99 -2.59 0.06
N ILE A 181 11.20 -1.55 -0.73
CA ILE A 181 10.35 -0.36 -0.76
C ILE A 181 9.60 -0.26 -2.09
N LYS A 182 8.31 0.06 -2.01
CA LYS A 182 7.54 0.57 -3.15
C LYS A 182 7.21 2.04 -2.86
N ALA A 183 7.67 2.94 -3.70
CA ALA A 183 7.39 4.36 -3.59
C ALA A 183 6.96 4.92 -4.95
N ASN A 184 6.16 5.98 -4.97
CA ASN A 184 5.96 6.75 -6.19
C ASN A 184 7.08 7.80 -6.37
N ARG A 185 7.10 8.47 -7.53
CA ARG A 185 8.09 9.52 -7.86
C ARG A 185 8.25 10.54 -6.72
N ARG A 186 7.15 11.13 -6.26
CA ARG A 186 7.15 12.17 -5.21
C ARG A 186 7.64 11.65 -3.86
N GLN A 187 7.29 10.42 -3.52
CA GLN A 187 7.77 9.76 -2.30
C GLN A 187 9.28 9.47 -2.39
N ALA A 188 9.76 8.98 -3.53
CA ALA A 188 11.18 8.71 -3.74
C ALA A 188 12.01 10.01 -3.69
N GLU A 189 11.49 11.11 -4.24
CA GLU A 189 12.08 12.45 -4.10
C GLU A 189 12.13 12.89 -2.63
N ALA A 190 11.04 12.73 -1.88
CA ALA A 190 10.97 13.10 -0.46
C ALA A 190 11.94 12.27 0.40
N LEU A 191 12.04 10.96 0.13
CA LEU A 191 12.93 10.05 0.86
C LEU A 191 14.42 10.34 0.62
N THR A 192 14.77 10.93 -0.51
CA THR A 192 16.19 11.12 -0.89
C THR A 192 16.61 12.57 -0.97
N GLY A 193 15.68 13.53 -0.96
CA GLY A 193 15.93 14.95 -1.20
C GLY A 193 16.37 15.24 -2.65
N GLN A 194 16.18 14.30 -3.57
CA GLN A 194 16.67 14.38 -4.96
C GLN A 194 15.50 14.44 -5.94
N ILE A 195 15.58 15.31 -6.94
CA ILE A 195 14.55 15.45 -7.97
C ILE A 195 14.71 14.37 -9.04
N LEU A 196 13.59 13.82 -9.51
CA LEU A 196 13.49 12.75 -10.49
C LEU A 196 12.93 13.27 -11.83
N ARG A 197 13.79 13.60 -12.78
CA ARG A 197 13.39 14.06 -14.12
C ARG A 197 13.86 13.13 -15.24
N THR A 198 14.98 12.48 -15.06
CA THR A 198 15.64 11.67 -16.07
C THR A 198 15.87 10.25 -15.57
N ARG A 199 16.17 9.32 -16.48
CA ARG A 199 16.58 7.96 -16.13
C ARG A 199 17.82 7.96 -15.21
N ALA A 200 18.78 8.83 -15.47
CA ALA A 200 19.97 8.95 -14.63
C ALA A 200 19.65 9.39 -13.20
N ASP A 201 18.60 10.20 -13.02
CA ASP A 201 18.09 10.56 -11.69
C ASP A 201 17.46 9.37 -10.99
N LEU A 202 16.66 8.55 -11.70
CA LEU A 202 16.09 7.32 -11.16
C LEU A 202 17.18 6.37 -10.67
N GLU A 203 18.23 6.16 -11.48
CA GLU A 203 19.38 5.32 -11.11
C GLU A 203 20.12 5.87 -9.87
N ARG A 204 20.29 7.19 -9.78
CA ARG A 204 20.94 7.85 -8.65
C ARG A 204 20.11 7.71 -7.36
N VAL A 205 18.80 7.97 -7.45
CA VAL A 205 17.87 7.85 -6.32
C VAL A 205 17.77 6.41 -5.85
N ALA A 206 17.59 5.45 -6.75
CA ALA A 206 17.55 4.03 -6.39
C ALA A 206 18.86 3.57 -5.72
N ARG A 207 20.00 4.03 -6.22
CA ARG A 207 21.31 3.75 -5.60
C ARG A 207 21.42 4.34 -4.20
N SER A 208 20.85 5.52 -3.96
CA SER A 208 20.81 6.13 -2.61
C SER A 208 19.96 5.30 -1.66
N LEU A 209 18.80 4.83 -2.12
CA LEU A 209 17.89 3.98 -1.33
C LEU A 209 18.51 2.60 -1.03
N LEU A 210 19.19 1.98 -2.02
CA LEU A 210 19.93 0.73 -1.80
C LEU A 210 21.08 0.92 -0.79
N LYS A 211 21.82 2.02 -0.90
CA LYS A 211 22.88 2.36 0.08
C LYS A 211 22.35 2.62 1.48
N ALA A 212 21.08 3.05 1.62
CA ALA A 212 20.42 3.18 2.91
C ALA A 212 20.00 1.84 3.54
N GLY A 213 20.29 0.69 2.87
CA GLY A 213 20.10 -0.65 3.42
C GLY A 213 19.02 -1.48 2.74
N LEU A 214 18.21 -0.89 1.88
CA LEU A 214 17.21 -1.63 1.09
C LEU A 214 17.87 -2.63 0.14
N ARG A 215 17.21 -3.74 -0.13
CA ARG A 215 17.67 -4.75 -1.11
C ARG A 215 16.97 -4.61 -2.45
N ARG A 216 15.72 -4.17 -2.47
CA ARG A 216 14.91 -3.96 -3.67
C ARG A 216 14.18 -2.62 -3.59
N VAL A 217 14.21 -1.87 -4.67
CA VAL A 217 13.57 -0.54 -4.79
C VAL A 217 12.66 -0.57 -6.02
N PHE A 218 11.40 -0.21 -5.83
CA PHE A 218 10.43 -0.02 -6.91
C PHE A 218 9.89 1.40 -6.85
N ILE A 219 10.11 2.16 -7.92
CA ILE A 219 9.63 3.55 -8.05
C ILE A 219 8.56 3.56 -9.14
N THR A 220 7.29 3.69 -8.74
CA THR A 220 6.18 3.80 -9.68
C THR A 220 6.13 5.21 -10.27
N LEU A 221 5.93 5.30 -11.58
CA LEU A 221 6.04 6.53 -12.38
C LEU A 221 4.71 6.89 -13.05
N GLY A 222 3.60 6.31 -12.58
CA GLY A 222 2.28 6.48 -13.18
C GLY A 222 2.25 5.96 -14.62
N PRO A 223 1.82 6.79 -15.61
CA PRO A 223 1.75 6.37 -17.00
C PRO A 223 3.09 5.98 -17.63
N GLU A 224 4.21 6.39 -17.04
CA GLU A 224 5.55 6.03 -17.50
C GLU A 224 5.98 4.62 -17.05
N GLY A 225 5.24 3.97 -16.12
CA GLY A 225 5.51 2.61 -15.68
C GLY A 225 6.22 2.53 -14.34
N VAL A 226 7.27 1.71 -14.24
CA VAL A 226 8.02 1.49 -13.00
C VAL A 226 9.52 1.40 -13.26
N PHE A 227 10.29 1.98 -12.36
CA PHE A 227 11.73 1.77 -12.26
C PHE A 227 11.99 0.82 -11.09
N ALA A 228 12.66 -0.31 -11.38
CA ALA A 228 13.03 -1.33 -10.40
C ALA A 228 14.55 -1.42 -10.30
N ALA A 229 15.09 -1.57 -9.10
CA ALA A 229 16.51 -1.67 -8.84
C ALA A 229 16.83 -2.60 -7.68
N ASP A 230 17.85 -3.42 -7.85
CA ASP A 230 18.53 -4.17 -6.80
C ASP A 230 20.05 -4.13 -7.01
N TYR A 231 20.81 -4.93 -6.26
CA TYR A 231 22.27 -4.98 -6.40
C TYR A 231 22.74 -5.62 -7.71
N ASN A 232 21.87 -6.32 -8.46
CA ASN A 232 22.20 -6.97 -9.72
C ASN A 232 21.97 -6.06 -10.93
N GLY A 233 21.12 -5.03 -10.80
CA GLY A 233 20.85 -4.11 -11.90
C GLY A 233 19.61 -3.23 -11.72
N THR A 234 19.27 -2.57 -12.83
CA THR A 234 18.12 -1.65 -12.91
C THR A 234 17.27 -1.96 -14.14
N HIS A 235 15.97 -1.86 -14.00
CA HIS A 235 14.99 -2.08 -15.06
C HIS A 235 14.00 -0.91 -15.09
N LEU A 236 13.72 -0.39 -16.27
CA LEU A 236 12.65 0.58 -16.52
C LEU A 236 11.62 -0.10 -17.41
N LEU A 237 10.44 -0.35 -16.87
CA LEU A 237 9.36 -1.05 -17.55
C LEU A 237 8.21 -0.08 -17.81
N PRO A 238 7.63 -0.06 -19.03
CA PRO A 238 6.51 0.81 -19.36
C PRO A 238 5.25 0.38 -18.59
N ALA A 239 4.34 1.32 -18.39
CA ALA A 239 3.02 1.01 -17.85
C ALA A 239 2.22 0.14 -18.82
N ALA A 240 1.38 -0.72 -18.25
CA ALA A 240 0.39 -1.46 -19.01
C ALA A 240 -0.59 -0.49 -19.68
N GLN A 241 -0.82 -0.68 -20.98
CA GLN A 241 -1.85 0.08 -21.69
C GLN A 241 -3.22 -0.55 -21.42
N GLY A 242 -4.25 0.26 -21.23
CA GLY A 242 -5.60 -0.24 -20.98
C GLY A 242 -6.57 0.85 -20.51
N PRO A 243 -7.82 0.48 -20.26
CA PRO A 243 -8.82 1.40 -19.72
C PRO A 243 -8.38 1.96 -18.37
N LEU A 244 -8.59 3.26 -18.17
CA LEU A 244 -8.38 3.94 -16.91
C LEU A 244 -9.75 4.44 -16.40
N VAL A 245 -10.22 3.85 -15.31
CA VAL A 245 -11.44 4.26 -14.62
C VAL A 245 -11.08 5.03 -13.36
N SER A 246 -10.13 4.50 -12.55
CA SER A 246 -9.67 5.14 -11.33
C SER A 246 -8.20 4.81 -11.08
N THR A 247 -7.48 5.71 -10.42
CA THR A 247 -6.10 5.47 -9.97
C THR A 247 -6.03 4.98 -8.51
N LEU A 248 -7.17 4.90 -7.83
CA LEU A 248 -7.24 4.45 -6.45
C LEU A 248 -6.76 3.00 -6.31
N GLY A 249 -5.93 2.73 -5.31
CA GLY A 249 -5.47 1.38 -4.98
C GLY A 249 -4.50 0.74 -5.97
N ALA A 250 -4.17 1.39 -7.10
CA ALA A 250 -3.21 0.84 -8.07
C ALA A 250 -1.84 0.57 -7.44
N GLY A 251 -1.38 1.44 -6.53
CA GLY A 251 -0.16 1.24 -5.75
C GLY A 251 -0.24 0.04 -4.81
N ASP A 252 -1.41 -0.21 -4.22
CA ASP A 252 -1.65 -1.30 -3.28
C ASP A 252 -1.71 -2.64 -4.02
N ALA A 253 -2.37 -2.67 -5.18
CA ALA A 253 -2.38 -3.82 -6.09
C ALA A 253 -0.96 -4.12 -6.62
N PHE A 254 -0.19 -3.08 -6.98
CA PHE A 254 1.21 -3.23 -7.36
C PHE A 254 2.03 -3.90 -6.25
N MET A 255 1.90 -3.45 -4.99
CA MET A 255 2.57 -4.05 -3.84
C MET A 255 2.18 -5.53 -3.68
N ALA A 256 0.89 -5.87 -3.82
CA ALA A 256 0.44 -7.26 -3.73
C ALA A 256 1.04 -8.13 -4.84
N GLY A 257 1.11 -7.64 -6.09
CA GLY A 257 1.77 -8.32 -7.20
C GLY A 257 3.27 -8.55 -6.97
N LEU A 258 3.97 -7.57 -6.37
CA LEU A 258 5.37 -7.72 -5.95
C LEU A 258 5.55 -8.85 -4.94
N ILE A 259 4.70 -8.90 -3.93
CA ILE A 259 4.80 -9.91 -2.87
C ILE A 259 4.48 -11.30 -3.45
N TRP A 260 3.40 -11.40 -4.25
CA TRP A 260 2.99 -12.64 -4.90
C TRP A 260 4.12 -13.25 -5.74
N SER A 261 4.82 -12.44 -6.54
CA SER A 261 5.93 -12.88 -7.38
C SER A 261 7.22 -13.13 -6.59
N SER A 262 7.52 -12.29 -5.58
CA SER A 262 8.68 -12.47 -4.71
C SER A 262 8.62 -13.78 -3.92
N LYS A 263 7.43 -14.19 -3.43
CA LYS A 263 7.22 -15.50 -2.79
C LYS A 263 7.52 -16.69 -3.72
N ARG A 264 7.55 -16.46 -5.02
CA ARG A 264 7.92 -17.44 -6.07
C ARG A 264 9.40 -17.32 -6.49
N ASN A 265 10.18 -16.49 -5.77
CA ASN A 265 11.59 -16.20 -6.04
C ASN A 265 11.85 -15.65 -7.46
N TRP A 266 10.92 -14.89 -7.98
CA TRP A 266 11.10 -14.26 -9.29
C TRP A 266 12.16 -13.16 -9.25
N PRO A 267 12.91 -12.98 -10.37
CA PRO A 267 13.80 -11.83 -10.54
C PRO A 267 13.07 -10.51 -10.38
N ILE A 268 13.81 -9.45 -10.04
CA ILE A 268 13.22 -8.13 -9.76
C ILE A 268 12.43 -7.57 -10.95
N GLU A 269 12.89 -7.82 -12.17
CA GLU A 269 12.20 -7.41 -13.40
C GLU A 269 10.82 -8.07 -13.51
N ASP A 270 10.74 -9.37 -13.27
CA ASP A 270 9.47 -10.10 -13.33
C ASP A 270 8.56 -9.76 -12.15
N CYS A 271 9.14 -9.42 -10.98
CA CYS A 271 8.37 -8.85 -9.88
C CYS A 271 7.74 -7.50 -10.27
N ALA A 272 8.49 -6.65 -10.96
CA ALA A 272 7.96 -5.38 -11.46
C ALA A 272 6.85 -5.58 -12.50
N ARG A 273 6.98 -6.55 -13.40
CA ARG A 273 5.92 -6.96 -14.36
C ARG A 273 4.66 -7.42 -13.62
N ALA A 274 4.80 -8.27 -12.59
CA ALA A 274 3.68 -8.72 -11.78
C ALA A 274 2.98 -7.56 -11.05
N GLY A 275 3.74 -6.63 -10.50
CA GLY A 275 3.21 -5.40 -9.91
C GLY A 275 2.43 -4.55 -10.92
N LEU A 276 2.98 -4.32 -12.12
CA LEU A 276 2.30 -3.58 -13.18
C LEU A 276 1.04 -4.28 -13.67
N ALA A 277 1.05 -5.60 -13.81
CA ALA A 277 -0.12 -6.37 -14.20
C ALA A 277 -1.24 -6.28 -13.16
N ALA A 278 -0.92 -6.43 -11.87
CA ALA A 278 -1.89 -6.26 -10.78
C ALA A 278 -2.45 -4.84 -10.74
N ALA A 279 -1.60 -3.82 -10.83
CA ALA A 279 -2.01 -2.42 -10.89
C ALA A 279 -2.94 -2.14 -12.08
N SER A 280 -2.66 -2.71 -13.25
CA SER A 280 -3.49 -2.50 -14.45
C SER A 280 -4.89 -3.07 -14.32
N LEU A 281 -5.07 -4.13 -13.53
CA LEU A 281 -6.41 -4.65 -13.20
C LEU A 281 -7.16 -3.72 -12.25
N ALA A 282 -6.47 -3.15 -11.26
CA ALA A 282 -7.06 -2.18 -10.34
C ALA A 282 -7.51 -0.89 -11.05
N LEU A 283 -6.76 -0.40 -12.04
CA LEU A 283 -7.08 0.81 -12.80
C LEU A 283 -8.40 0.74 -13.59
N ARG A 284 -9.00 -0.43 -13.75
CA ARG A 284 -10.23 -0.67 -14.54
C ARG A 284 -11.52 -0.53 -13.72
N GLU A 285 -11.43 -0.29 -12.41
CA GLU A 285 -12.56 -0.23 -11.50
C GLU A 285 -12.56 1.07 -10.69
N GLU A 286 -13.74 1.46 -10.17
CA GLU A 286 -13.86 2.66 -9.34
C GLU A 286 -13.27 2.49 -7.94
N GLY A 287 -13.28 1.25 -7.41
CA GLY A 287 -12.82 0.93 -6.06
C GLY A 287 -11.30 0.83 -5.93
N ALA A 288 -10.81 0.93 -4.70
CA ALA A 288 -9.39 0.78 -4.40
C ALA A 288 -8.86 -0.65 -4.54
N VAL A 289 -9.74 -1.66 -4.57
CA VAL A 289 -9.39 -3.07 -4.77
C VAL A 289 -10.25 -3.63 -5.90
N SER A 290 -9.59 -4.28 -6.86
CA SER A 290 -10.28 -4.86 -8.01
C SER A 290 -11.01 -6.15 -7.62
N SER A 291 -12.30 -6.22 -7.99
CA SER A 291 -13.14 -7.40 -7.78
C SER A 291 -12.77 -8.56 -8.71
N VAL A 292 -12.07 -8.28 -9.82
CA VAL A 292 -11.64 -9.29 -10.79
C VAL A 292 -10.20 -9.77 -10.55
N LEU A 293 -9.46 -9.15 -9.65
CA LEU A 293 -8.10 -9.58 -9.36
C LEU A 293 -8.10 -11.00 -8.77
N SER A 294 -7.40 -11.89 -9.42
CA SER A 294 -7.13 -13.25 -8.98
C SER A 294 -5.78 -13.71 -9.52
N GLU A 295 -5.24 -14.80 -9.00
CA GLU A 295 -4.00 -15.38 -9.55
C GLU A 295 -4.14 -15.70 -11.05
N GLN A 296 -5.29 -16.25 -11.46
CA GLN A 296 -5.55 -16.53 -12.86
C GLN A 296 -5.53 -15.26 -13.71
N GLN A 297 -6.27 -14.22 -13.31
CA GLN A 297 -6.33 -12.95 -14.04
C GLN A 297 -4.98 -12.25 -14.09
N LEU A 298 -4.21 -12.30 -12.99
CA LEU A 298 -2.85 -11.78 -12.96
C LEU A 298 -1.94 -12.47 -13.98
N LEU A 299 -1.99 -13.82 -14.07
CA LEU A 299 -1.21 -14.60 -15.03
C LEU A 299 -1.63 -14.34 -16.48
N GLU A 300 -2.94 -14.19 -16.74
CA GLU A 300 -3.47 -13.82 -18.05
C GLU A 300 -2.99 -12.42 -18.46
N GLN A 301 -3.06 -11.46 -17.53
CA GLN A 301 -2.62 -10.09 -17.76
C GLN A 301 -1.10 -10.04 -18.02
N LEU A 302 -0.30 -10.78 -17.27
CA LEU A 302 1.15 -10.89 -17.50
C LEU A 302 1.47 -11.40 -18.93
N ARG A 303 0.79 -12.43 -19.39
CA ARG A 303 0.99 -12.96 -20.76
C ARG A 303 0.56 -11.98 -21.85
N SER A 304 -0.41 -11.10 -21.56
CA SER A 304 -0.91 -10.12 -22.53
C SER A 304 -0.05 -8.87 -22.64
N LEU A 305 0.71 -8.56 -21.58
CA LEU A 305 1.48 -7.31 -21.48
C LEU A 305 2.98 -7.51 -21.78
N PHE A 306 3.48 -8.72 -21.54
CA PHE A 306 4.91 -9.05 -21.60
C PHE A 306 5.14 -10.40 -22.30
#